data_f1ba857902648c1fbc2b557fd1882b89
#
_entry.id   f1ba857902648c1fbc2b557fd1882b89
#
_cell.length_a   1.000
_cell.length_b   1.000
_cell.length_c   1.000
_cell.angle_alpha   90.00
_cell.angle_beta   90.00
_cell.angle_gamma   90.00
#
_symmetry.space_group_name_H-M   'P 1'
#
loop_
_entity.id
_entity.type
_entity.pdbx_description
1 polymer ?
#
loop_
_entity_poly.entity_id
_entity_poly.type
_entity_poly.pdbx_seq_one_letter_code
_entity_poly.pdbx_strand_id
1 'polypeptide(L)'
;MFDFFDMRIFKRFIILLIIMFLGIQRVNAAYILVPMDETQTNHLKAYGVAYWILEREVEISWLLNYKGGSYLIPYHDMFERECKLRNVSYQVIADVQAESILAEIADPGVNMDEMKLQKVPRLAVYAPKNILPWDDAVTLVLTYAEIPYDIIYDDEVLDGVLPSYDWLHMHHEDFTGQYGKFWVRYRNYPWYKEDVQKQEETARRHGFSKVSQLKLAVAKKIRDFVAGGGYLFAMCSAPDSYDIALAADGLDICDVMFDGDAIRPGDPQRLNYDNCFAFTDFTVSTNPQEYEVSDIDVTETRPKSVKEGNDFFLLFDFSAKWDPVPTMLTQCHEKLIKGFMGQTTAFDKRFVKPTVVVLGDNAALGEDRYIHGDFGNGFWTFFGGHDPEDYRHLVGDQPTDLEMHPNSPGYRLILNNVLFPAAKKKQQKT
;
A
#
# COMPACT_ATOMS: atom_id res chain seq x y z
N MET A 1 80.53 -0.37 35.80
CA MET A 1 79.58 0.78 35.74
C MET A 1 78.44 0.38 34.82
N PHE A 2 77.42 -0.24 35.40
CA PHE A 2 76.23 -0.62 34.64
C PHE A 2 75.07 0.33 35.02
N ASP A 3 74.63 1.13 34.04
CA ASP A 3 73.56 2.10 34.20
C ASP A 3 72.26 1.41 34.65
N PHE A 4 71.72 1.84 35.75
CA PHE A 4 70.34 1.53 36.16
C PHE A 4 69.43 2.25 35.20
N PHE A 5 69.05 1.52 34.14
CA PHE A 5 67.96 1.96 33.31
C PHE A 5 66.69 2.08 34.19
N ASP A 6 66.19 3.31 34.31
CA ASP A 6 65.17 3.69 35.29
C ASP A 6 63.89 2.85 35.06
N MET A 7 63.73 1.80 35.84
CA MET A 7 62.59 0.82 35.82
C MET A 7 61.20 1.51 35.95
N ARG A 8 61.19 2.79 36.39
CA ARG A 8 59.97 3.61 36.49
C ARG A 8 59.55 4.15 35.11
N ILE A 9 60.48 4.49 34.25
CA ILE A 9 60.26 4.96 32.89
C ILE A 9 59.72 3.77 32.05
N PHE A 10 60.31 2.58 32.19
CA PHE A 10 59.91 1.38 31.51
C PHE A 10 58.49 0.90 31.93
N LYS A 11 58.16 0.95 33.23
CA LYS A 11 56.80 0.66 33.72
C LYS A 11 55.76 1.67 33.19
N ARG A 12 56.08 2.95 33.11
CA ARG A 12 55.20 3.98 32.55
C ARG A 12 54.97 3.76 31.06
N PHE A 13 55.98 3.34 30.32
CA PHE A 13 55.88 3.03 28.90
C PHE A 13 55.03 1.80 28.64
N ILE A 14 55.15 0.74 29.44
CA ILE A 14 54.31 -0.45 29.38
C ILE A 14 52.86 -0.12 29.72
N ILE A 15 52.61 0.70 30.73
CA ILE A 15 51.25 1.13 31.11
C ILE A 15 50.64 1.98 29.99
N LEU A 16 51.39 2.87 29.34
CA LEU A 16 50.90 3.65 28.20
C LEU A 16 50.60 2.76 26.98
N LEU A 17 51.44 1.75 26.72
CA LEU A 17 51.21 0.75 25.65
C LEU A 17 49.98 -0.11 25.93
N ILE A 18 49.78 -0.52 27.19
CA ILE A 18 48.57 -1.29 27.60
C ILE A 18 47.30 -0.42 27.47
N ILE A 19 47.37 0.86 27.87
CA ILE A 19 46.26 1.82 27.71
C ILE A 19 45.98 2.07 26.22
N MET A 20 47.03 2.16 25.39
CA MET A 20 46.89 2.33 23.93
C MET A 20 46.34 1.06 23.25
N PHE A 21 46.70 -0.14 23.74
CA PHE A 21 46.11 -1.42 23.25
C PHE A 21 44.70 -1.67 23.77
N LEU A 22 44.34 -1.24 24.97
CA LEU A 22 42.97 -1.29 25.52
C LEU A 22 42.03 -0.25 24.87
N GLY A 23 42.58 0.82 24.26
CA GLY A 23 41.81 1.86 23.57
C GLY A 23 41.42 1.53 22.13
N ILE A 24 41.92 0.46 21.52
CA ILE A 24 41.52 0.00 20.20
C ILE A 24 40.46 -1.11 20.38
N GLN A 25 39.35 -0.79 21.00
CA GLN A 25 38.13 -1.57 20.74
C GLN A 25 37.79 -1.30 19.28
N ARG A 26 37.97 -2.30 18.44
CA ARG A 26 37.34 -2.30 17.12
C ARG A 26 35.83 -2.20 17.38
N VAL A 27 35.27 -1.01 17.17
CA VAL A 27 33.84 -0.86 17.11
C VAL A 27 33.41 -1.71 15.91
N ASN A 28 33.01 -2.95 16.18
CA ASN A 28 32.46 -3.78 15.13
C ASN A 28 31.14 -3.13 14.73
N ALA A 29 30.97 -2.93 13.43
CA ALA A 29 29.69 -2.56 12.87
C ALA A 29 28.70 -3.70 13.16
N ALA A 30 27.62 -3.40 13.86
CA ALA A 30 26.64 -4.42 14.23
C ALA A 30 25.30 -4.25 13.53
N TYR A 31 25.00 -3.01 13.11
CA TYR A 31 23.75 -2.69 12.44
C TYR A 31 23.93 -1.69 11.31
N ILE A 32 22.99 -1.74 10.38
CA ILE A 32 22.73 -0.71 9.36
C ILE A 32 21.43 -0.03 9.75
N LEU A 33 21.47 1.27 10.00
CA LEU A 33 20.30 2.12 10.15
C LEU A 33 19.99 2.78 8.80
N VAL A 34 18.81 2.52 8.25
CA VAL A 34 18.30 3.17 7.04
C VAL A 34 17.29 4.22 7.48
N PRO A 35 17.67 5.51 7.53
CA PRO A 35 16.74 6.58 7.90
C PRO A 35 15.67 6.72 6.83
N MET A 36 14.45 7.09 7.25
CA MET A 36 13.30 7.29 6.37
C MET A 36 12.70 8.69 6.53
N ASP A 37 13.48 9.61 7.09
CA ASP A 37 13.23 11.04 7.16
C ASP A 37 13.75 11.76 5.89
N GLU A 38 13.77 13.07 5.89
CA GLU A 38 14.21 13.92 4.77
C GLU A 38 15.68 13.69 4.35
N THR A 39 16.46 12.97 5.13
CA THR A 39 17.85 12.63 4.81
C THR A 39 17.99 11.43 3.87
N GLN A 40 16.88 10.74 3.58
CA GLN A 40 16.86 9.61 2.65
C GLN A 40 16.95 10.09 1.20
N THR A 41 17.88 9.52 0.43
CA THR A 41 18.06 9.84 -1.00
C THR A 41 17.03 9.13 -1.89
N ASN A 42 16.58 7.95 -1.48
CA ASN A 42 15.58 7.18 -2.23
C ASN A 42 14.70 6.37 -1.28
N HIS A 43 13.57 6.95 -0.87
CA HIS A 43 12.62 6.28 0.01
C HIS A 43 12.04 5.02 -0.63
N LEU A 44 11.69 5.07 -1.92
CA LEU A 44 11.00 3.96 -2.57
C LEU A 44 11.92 2.73 -2.68
N LYS A 45 13.19 2.90 -3.07
CA LYS A 45 14.16 1.78 -3.10
C LYS A 45 14.56 1.28 -1.72
N ALA A 46 14.39 2.07 -0.65
CA ALA A 46 14.62 1.61 0.72
C ALA A 46 13.66 0.49 1.13
N TYR A 47 12.39 0.53 0.68
CA TYR A 47 11.45 -0.59 0.85
C TYR A 47 11.90 -1.83 0.09
N GLY A 48 12.40 -1.66 -1.13
CA GLY A 48 12.96 -2.77 -1.91
C GLY A 48 14.18 -3.42 -1.25
N VAL A 49 15.06 -2.63 -0.61
CA VAL A 49 16.17 -3.16 0.20
C VAL A 49 15.64 -3.97 1.38
N ALA A 50 14.65 -3.43 2.11
CA ALA A 50 14.04 -4.13 3.24
C ALA A 50 13.39 -5.45 2.79
N TYR A 51 12.62 -5.44 1.71
CA TYR A 51 12.00 -6.62 1.13
C TYR A 51 13.04 -7.66 0.70
N TRP A 52 14.07 -7.25 -0.01
CA TRP A 52 15.16 -8.10 -0.49
C TRP A 52 15.95 -8.78 0.65
N ILE A 53 16.10 -8.10 1.81
CA ILE A 53 16.73 -8.68 3.00
C ILE A 53 15.80 -9.73 3.63
N LEU A 54 14.49 -9.46 3.70
CA LEU A 54 13.50 -10.42 4.20
C LEU A 54 13.44 -11.70 3.34
N GLU A 55 13.63 -11.61 2.01
CA GLU A 55 13.75 -12.78 1.13
C GLU A 55 14.92 -13.71 1.51
N ARG A 56 15.91 -13.18 2.24
CA ARG A 56 17.07 -13.94 2.75
C ARG A 56 16.87 -14.45 4.16
N GLU A 57 15.61 -14.44 4.62
CA GLU A 57 15.21 -14.92 5.94
C GLU A 57 15.91 -14.16 7.10
N VAL A 58 16.32 -12.92 6.87
CA VAL A 58 16.89 -12.04 7.89
C VAL A 58 15.82 -11.12 8.45
N GLU A 59 15.56 -11.26 9.76
CA GLU A 59 14.65 -10.37 10.48
C GLU A 59 15.23 -8.94 10.52
N ILE A 60 14.38 -7.95 10.25
CA ILE A 60 14.71 -6.54 10.37
C ILE A 60 13.72 -5.83 11.30
N SER A 61 14.13 -4.71 11.88
CA SER A 61 13.26 -3.89 12.72
C SER A 61 12.77 -2.67 11.95
N TRP A 62 11.46 -2.49 11.88
CA TRP A 62 10.84 -1.24 11.45
C TRP A 62 10.61 -0.37 12.68
N LEU A 63 11.32 0.75 12.76
CA LEU A 63 11.29 1.67 13.91
C LEU A 63 10.20 2.71 13.67
N LEU A 64 8.97 2.42 14.11
CA LEU A 64 7.80 3.26 13.88
C LEU A 64 7.97 4.63 14.54
N ASN A 65 7.70 5.69 13.78
CA ASN A 65 7.83 7.09 14.17
C ASN A 65 9.27 7.54 14.52
N TYR A 66 10.28 6.68 14.42
CA TYR A 66 11.68 7.05 14.57
C TYR A 66 12.26 7.41 13.21
N LYS A 67 12.69 8.69 13.05
CA LYS A 67 13.23 9.23 11.79
C LYS A 67 12.40 8.80 10.56
N GLY A 68 11.10 9.07 10.60
CA GLY A 68 10.19 8.77 9.51
C GLY A 68 9.83 7.30 9.31
N GLY A 69 10.09 6.41 10.29
CA GLY A 69 9.87 4.97 10.19
C GLY A 69 11.07 4.22 9.60
N SER A 70 12.24 4.40 10.23
CA SER A 70 13.53 3.84 9.81
C SER A 70 13.59 2.32 9.89
N TYR A 71 14.50 1.71 9.12
CA TYR A 71 14.83 0.28 9.27
C TYR A 71 16.14 0.12 10.03
N LEU A 72 16.17 -0.81 10.98
CA LEU A 72 17.36 -1.27 11.67
C LEU A 72 17.64 -2.71 11.27
N ILE A 73 18.77 -2.95 10.62
CA ILE A 73 19.14 -4.18 9.93
C ILE A 73 20.41 -4.72 10.55
N PRO A 74 20.51 -6.03 10.88
CA PRO A 74 21.79 -6.62 11.27
C PRO A 74 22.87 -6.36 10.21
N TYR A 75 24.09 -5.97 10.64
CA TYR A 75 25.14 -5.64 9.69
C TYR A 75 25.62 -6.87 8.92
N HIS A 76 25.69 -6.70 7.60
CA HIS A 76 26.38 -7.61 6.70
C HIS A 76 26.88 -6.81 5.49
N ASP A 77 28.10 -7.08 5.03
CA ASP A 77 28.72 -6.37 3.88
C ASP A 77 27.83 -6.41 2.62
N MET A 78 27.09 -7.50 2.44
CA MET A 78 26.15 -7.65 1.32
C MET A 78 24.99 -6.67 1.41
N PHE A 79 24.46 -6.41 2.61
CA PHE A 79 23.35 -5.47 2.83
C PHE A 79 23.81 -4.02 2.66
N GLU A 80 25.02 -3.71 3.17
CA GLU A 80 25.63 -2.40 2.93
C GLU A 80 25.86 -2.15 1.43
N ARG A 81 26.34 -3.16 0.71
CA ARG A 81 26.51 -3.06 -0.75
C ARG A 81 25.19 -2.82 -1.46
N GLU A 82 24.11 -3.49 -1.06
CA GLU A 82 22.80 -3.34 -1.65
C GLU A 82 22.23 -1.93 -1.45
N CYS A 83 22.39 -1.34 -0.26
CA CYS A 83 22.05 0.07 -0.04
C CYS A 83 22.79 1.00 -1.01
N LYS A 84 24.09 0.77 -1.20
CA LYS A 84 24.91 1.55 -2.15
C LYS A 84 24.43 1.41 -3.59
N LEU A 85 24.16 0.16 -4.03
CA LEU A 85 23.75 -0.12 -5.42
C LEU A 85 22.41 0.51 -5.76
N ARG A 86 21.48 0.57 -4.80
CA ARG A 86 20.15 1.16 -4.97
C ARG A 86 20.08 2.64 -4.60
N ASN A 87 21.22 3.28 -4.32
CA ASN A 87 21.29 4.70 -3.90
C ASN A 87 20.43 5.02 -2.67
N VAL A 88 20.38 4.10 -1.69
CA VAL A 88 19.67 4.25 -0.43
C VAL A 88 20.61 4.78 0.63
N SER A 89 20.25 5.89 1.30
CA SER A 89 21.01 6.45 2.43
C SER A 89 20.98 5.49 3.62
N TYR A 90 22.14 5.27 4.24
CA TYR A 90 22.27 4.40 5.42
C TYR A 90 23.41 4.86 6.33
N GLN A 91 23.38 4.37 7.55
CA GLN A 91 24.44 4.57 8.55
C GLN A 91 24.84 3.23 9.13
N VAL A 92 26.15 2.95 9.14
CA VAL A 92 26.69 1.80 9.86
C VAL A 92 26.92 2.20 11.31
N ILE A 93 26.27 1.52 12.24
CA ILE A 93 26.29 1.86 13.68
C ILE A 93 26.76 0.68 14.52
N ALA A 94 27.34 0.99 15.68
CA ALA A 94 27.77 0.00 16.65
C ALA A 94 26.60 -0.52 17.49
N ASP A 95 26.77 -1.70 18.14
CA ASP A 95 25.81 -2.28 19.07
C ASP A 95 25.29 -1.28 20.11
N VAL A 96 26.20 -0.56 20.76
CA VAL A 96 25.85 0.43 21.80
C VAL A 96 24.94 1.54 21.27
N GLN A 97 25.13 1.94 20.00
CA GLN A 97 24.28 2.96 19.38
C GLN A 97 22.90 2.38 19.06
N ALA A 98 22.85 1.15 18.53
CA ALA A 98 21.58 0.47 18.27
C ALA A 98 20.80 0.23 19.57
N GLU A 99 21.45 -0.23 20.64
CA GLU A 99 20.84 -0.40 21.97
C GLU A 99 20.29 0.92 22.52
N SER A 100 21.02 2.04 22.33
CA SER A 100 20.58 3.36 22.76
C SER A 100 19.32 3.81 22.00
N ILE A 101 19.27 3.58 20.68
CA ILE A 101 18.08 3.88 19.85
C ILE A 101 16.88 3.04 20.31
N LEU A 102 17.08 1.74 20.51
CA LEU A 102 16.01 0.84 20.95
C LEU A 102 15.52 1.17 22.37
N ALA A 103 16.40 1.61 23.26
CA ALA A 103 16.05 2.07 24.59
C ALA A 103 15.22 3.37 24.55
N GLU A 104 15.57 4.32 23.68
CA GLU A 104 14.78 5.53 23.44
C GLU A 104 13.37 5.18 22.92
N ILE A 105 13.27 4.30 21.93
CA ILE A 105 12.01 3.85 21.34
C ILE A 105 11.14 3.09 22.36
N ALA A 106 11.75 2.33 23.25
CA ALA A 106 11.06 1.58 24.29
C ALA A 106 10.51 2.45 25.43
N ASP A 107 10.93 3.73 25.54
CA ASP A 107 10.45 4.64 26.59
C ASP A 107 8.92 4.81 26.47
N PRO A 108 8.14 4.58 27.54
CA PRO A 108 6.69 4.75 27.52
C PRO A 108 6.22 6.17 27.21
N GLY A 109 7.07 7.17 27.43
CA GLY A 109 6.76 8.60 27.21
C GLY A 109 6.82 9.05 25.75
N VAL A 110 7.36 8.21 24.84
CA VAL A 110 7.48 8.56 23.41
C VAL A 110 6.49 7.78 22.55
N ASN A 111 6.00 8.41 21.49
CA ASN A 111 5.15 7.74 20.49
C ASN A 111 5.99 7.06 19.42
N MET A 112 6.79 6.07 19.83
CA MET A 112 7.62 5.25 18.96
C MET A 112 7.47 3.78 19.37
N ASP A 113 7.67 2.85 18.45
CA ASP A 113 7.76 1.43 18.76
C ASP A 113 8.62 0.68 17.73
N GLU A 114 9.14 -0.49 18.14
CA GLU A 114 9.84 -1.40 17.26
C GLU A 114 8.89 -2.48 16.76
N MET A 115 8.76 -2.61 15.43
CA MET A 115 8.03 -3.68 14.78
C MET A 115 9.01 -4.62 14.06
N LYS A 116 9.04 -5.89 14.47
CA LYS A 116 9.86 -6.90 13.79
C LYS A 116 9.18 -7.35 12.50
N LEU A 117 9.91 -7.30 11.39
CA LEU A 117 9.52 -7.87 10.11
C LEU A 117 10.24 -9.21 9.94
N GLN A 118 9.49 -10.31 9.77
CA GLN A 118 10.05 -11.67 9.85
C GLN A 118 9.85 -12.49 8.58
N LYS A 119 8.78 -12.25 7.85
CA LYS A 119 8.41 -13.04 6.68
C LYS A 119 8.17 -12.12 5.50
N VAL A 120 8.80 -12.41 4.37
CA VAL A 120 8.50 -11.71 3.13
C VAL A 120 7.08 -12.08 2.66
N PRO A 121 6.21 -11.10 2.38
CA PRO A 121 4.87 -11.38 1.86
C PRO A 121 4.95 -11.78 0.39
N ARG A 122 4.10 -12.73 -0.02
CA ARG A 122 3.86 -13.06 -1.42
C ARG A 122 2.78 -12.15 -1.99
N LEU A 123 3.10 -11.45 -3.07
CA LEU A 123 2.27 -10.39 -3.62
C LEU A 123 1.58 -10.85 -4.91
N ALA A 124 0.28 -10.56 -5.02
CA ALA A 124 -0.48 -10.69 -6.25
C ALA A 124 -1.07 -9.34 -6.66
N VAL A 125 -1.09 -9.07 -7.95
CA VAL A 125 -1.80 -7.94 -8.57
C VAL A 125 -2.93 -8.51 -9.41
N TYR A 126 -4.15 -8.12 -9.11
CA TYR A 126 -5.33 -8.50 -9.87
C TYR A 126 -5.47 -7.54 -11.06
N ALA A 127 -5.08 -8.00 -12.22
CA ALA A 127 -5.12 -7.22 -13.45
C ALA A 127 -5.31 -8.13 -14.67
N PRO A 128 -5.98 -7.65 -15.74
CA PRO A 128 -6.12 -8.42 -16.97
C PRO A 128 -4.75 -8.63 -17.65
N LYS A 129 -4.59 -9.78 -18.30
CA LYS A 129 -3.33 -10.17 -18.98
C LYS A 129 -3.13 -9.47 -20.33
N ASN A 130 -4.11 -8.74 -20.82
CA ASN A 130 -4.00 -7.92 -22.02
C ASN A 130 -3.48 -6.52 -21.70
N ILE A 131 -2.82 -5.92 -22.67
CA ILE A 131 -2.35 -4.54 -22.54
C ILE A 131 -3.56 -3.61 -22.64
N LEU A 132 -3.79 -2.83 -21.59
CA LEU A 132 -4.75 -1.74 -21.55
C LEU A 132 -4.03 -0.41 -21.78
N PRO A 133 -4.74 0.64 -22.23
CA PRO A 133 -4.12 1.94 -22.54
C PRO A 133 -3.93 2.82 -21.29
N TRP A 134 -3.63 2.23 -20.18
CA TRP A 134 -3.26 2.86 -18.91
C TRP A 134 -2.32 1.93 -18.14
N ASP A 135 -1.59 2.49 -17.20
CA ASP A 135 -0.70 1.77 -16.29
C ASP A 135 -1.31 1.64 -14.90
N ASP A 136 -0.60 0.94 -14.05
CA ASP A 136 -0.95 0.70 -12.65
C ASP A 136 0.18 1.25 -11.77
N ALA A 137 -0.11 2.29 -10.99
CA ALA A 137 0.86 2.95 -10.12
C ALA A 137 1.52 1.99 -9.12
N VAL A 138 0.81 0.95 -8.67
CA VAL A 138 1.36 -0.05 -7.75
C VAL A 138 2.38 -0.94 -8.46
N THR A 139 2.08 -1.41 -9.67
CA THR A 139 3.05 -2.21 -10.44
C THR A 139 4.27 -1.37 -10.85
N LEU A 140 4.09 -0.08 -11.12
CA LEU A 140 5.22 0.84 -11.36
C LEU A 140 6.14 0.92 -10.15
N VAL A 141 5.61 1.15 -8.94
CA VAL A 141 6.44 1.27 -7.75
C VAL A 141 7.04 -0.05 -7.30
N LEU A 142 6.33 -1.18 -7.45
CA LEU A 142 6.89 -2.50 -7.18
C LEU A 142 8.06 -2.80 -8.09
N THR A 143 7.93 -2.50 -9.40
CA THR A 143 9.00 -2.66 -10.38
C THR A 143 10.18 -1.74 -10.07
N TYR A 144 9.94 -0.47 -9.76
CA TYR A 144 10.98 0.50 -9.39
C TYR A 144 11.73 0.09 -8.12
N ALA A 145 11.02 -0.36 -7.10
CA ALA A 145 11.59 -0.84 -5.85
C ALA A 145 12.22 -2.25 -5.97
N GLU A 146 12.06 -2.91 -7.12
CA GLU A 146 12.52 -4.29 -7.38
C GLU A 146 11.89 -5.31 -6.42
N ILE A 147 10.60 -5.15 -6.15
CA ILE A 147 9.79 -6.07 -5.35
C ILE A 147 9.00 -6.98 -6.28
N PRO A 148 9.18 -8.31 -6.20
CA PRO A 148 8.51 -9.26 -7.10
C PRO A 148 7.01 -9.38 -6.79
N TYR A 149 6.20 -9.58 -7.84
CA TYR A 149 4.76 -9.84 -7.74
C TYR A 149 4.29 -10.73 -8.88
N ASP A 150 3.17 -11.42 -8.68
CA ASP A 150 2.50 -12.22 -9.71
C ASP A 150 1.24 -11.49 -10.19
N ILE A 151 0.95 -11.55 -11.50
CA ILE A 151 -0.31 -11.06 -12.06
C ILE A 151 -1.31 -12.21 -12.09
N ILE A 152 -2.47 -12.02 -11.47
CA ILE A 152 -3.60 -12.94 -11.48
C ILE A 152 -4.85 -12.20 -11.93
N TYR A 153 -5.84 -12.94 -12.46
CA TYR A 153 -7.10 -12.33 -12.87
C TYR A 153 -8.28 -13.26 -12.56
N ASP A 154 -9.43 -13.04 -13.19
CA ASP A 154 -10.68 -13.75 -12.93
C ASP A 154 -10.50 -15.28 -12.88
N ASP A 155 -9.78 -15.86 -13.86
CA ASP A 155 -9.57 -17.30 -13.94
C ASP A 155 -8.82 -17.83 -12.70
N GLU A 156 -7.67 -17.26 -12.38
CA GLU A 156 -6.85 -17.70 -11.26
C GLU A 156 -7.57 -17.52 -9.91
N VAL A 157 -8.32 -16.41 -9.74
CA VAL A 157 -9.07 -16.16 -8.53
C VAL A 157 -10.18 -17.20 -8.35
N LEU A 158 -10.92 -17.51 -9.41
CA LEU A 158 -11.97 -18.53 -9.37
C LEU A 158 -11.42 -19.95 -9.20
N ASP A 159 -10.26 -20.23 -9.75
CA ASP A 159 -9.53 -21.49 -9.59
C ASP A 159 -8.93 -21.65 -8.18
N GLY A 160 -8.99 -20.60 -7.35
CA GLY A 160 -8.67 -20.67 -5.92
C GLY A 160 -7.20 -20.48 -5.59
N VAL A 161 -6.43 -19.68 -6.34
CA VAL A 161 -5.00 -19.44 -6.08
C VAL A 161 -4.73 -18.47 -4.92
N LEU A 162 -5.72 -17.63 -4.53
CA LEU A 162 -5.55 -16.58 -3.53
C LEU A 162 -4.90 -17.04 -2.22
N PRO A 163 -5.20 -18.23 -1.65
CA PRO A 163 -4.56 -18.68 -0.41
C PRO A 163 -3.05 -18.88 -0.50
N SER A 164 -2.46 -18.87 -1.68
CA SER A 164 -1.00 -18.93 -1.85
C SER A 164 -0.31 -17.58 -1.77
N TYR A 165 -1.07 -16.49 -1.61
CA TYR A 165 -0.56 -15.13 -1.46
C TYR A 165 -0.88 -14.60 -0.06
N ASP A 166 -0.09 -13.61 0.37
CA ASP A 166 -0.33 -12.87 1.62
C ASP A 166 -1.02 -11.53 1.35
N TRP A 167 -0.83 -10.96 0.16
CA TRP A 167 -1.30 -9.64 -0.22
C TRP A 167 -1.84 -9.61 -1.65
N LEU A 168 -2.95 -8.89 -1.84
CA LEU A 168 -3.62 -8.70 -3.13
C LEU A 168 -3.82 -7.21 -3.39
N HIS A 169 -3.45 -6.76 -4.59
CA HIS A 169 -3.76 -5.42 -5.09
C HIS A 169 -4.83 -5.46 -6.17
N MET A 170 -5.74 -4.47 -6.14
CA MET A 170 -6.71 -4.14 -7.19
C MET A 170 -6.65 -2.64 -7.47
N HIS A 171 -6.65 -2.23 -8.75
CA HIS A 171 -6.49 -0.82 -9.11
C HIS A 171 -7.74 -0.23 -9.80
N HIS A 172 -7.90 -0.51 -11.07
CA HIS A 172 -8.91 0.10 -11.92
C HIS A 172 -9.92 -0.91 -12.49
N GLU A 173 -10.03 -2.06 -11.86
CA GLU A 173 -11.01 -3.07 -12.24
C GLU A 173 -12.40 -2.69 -11.74
N ASP A 174 -13.38 -2.90 -12.61
CA ASP A 174 -14.78 -2.74 -12.30
C ASP A 174 -15.41 -4.09 -11.91
N PHE A 175 -15.88 -4.18 -10.69
CA PHE A 175 -16.57 -5.35 -10.15
C PHE A 175 -18.09 -5.30 -10.37
N THR A 176 -18.63 -4.21 -10.93
CA THR A 176 -20.09 -4.07 -11.13
C THR A 176 -20.60 -4.73 -12.41
N GLY A 177 -19.71 -4.96 -13.37
CA GLY A 177 -20.03 -5.46 -14.69
C GLY A 177 -20.44 -4.37 -15.69
N GLN A 178 -20.18 -3.10 -15.38
CA GLN A 178 -20.45 -1.96 -16.25
C GLN A 178 -19.21 -1.54 -17.07
N TYR A 179 -18.17 -2.38 -17.11
CA TYR A 179 -16.94 -2.21 -17.87
C TYR A 179 -16.26 -0.86 -17.60
N GLY A 180 -16.14 -0.48 -16.33
CA GLY A 180 -15.50 0.77 -15.90
C GLY A 180 -16.23 2.04 -16.32
N LYS A 181 -17.51 1.94 -16.75
CA LYS A 181 -18.27 3.07 -17.29
C LYS A 181 -17.63 3.73 -18.51
N PHE A 182 -16.73 3.03 -19.21
CA PHE A 182 -16.04 3.54 -20.39
C PHE A 182 -16.91 3.60 -21.65
N TRP A 183 -18.13 3.07 -21.63
CA TRP A 183 -18.99 2.95 -22.79
C TRP A 183 -19.20 4.25 -23.54
N VAL A 184 -19.50 5.37 -22.87
CA VAL A 184 -19.80 6.66 -23.50
C VAL A 184 -18.64 7.13 -24.35
N ARG A 185 -17.42 7.10 -23.82
CA ARG A 185 -16.23 7.67 -24.45
C ARG A 185 -15.53 6.68 -25.37
N TYR A 186 -15.56 5.37 -25.05
CA TYR A 186 -14.63 4.40 -25.64
C TYR A 186 -15.29 3.22 -26.36
N ARG A 187 -16.64 3.13 -26.42
CA ARG A 187 -17.36 2.00 -27.07
C ARG A 187 -16.93 1.68 -28.51
N ASN A 188 -16.32 2.63 -29.22
CA ASN A 188 -15.84 2.44 -30.59
C ASN A 188 -14.37 2.08 -30.67
N TYR A 189 -13.62 2.15 -29.57
CA TYR A 189 -12.19 1.87 -29.54
C TYR A 189 -11.94 0.36 -29.57
N PRO A 190 -10.88 -0.10 -30.26
CA PRO A 190 -10.57 -1.52 -30.36
C PRO A 190 -10.34 -2.17 -29.00
N TRP A 191 -9.54 -1.53 -28.12
CA TRP A 191 -9.23 -2.05 -26.80
C TRP A 191 -10.49 -2.29 -25.94
N TYR A 192 -11.45 -1.36 -25.97
CA TYR A 192 -12.69 -1.50 -25.19
C TYR A 192 -13.53 -2.70 -25.69
N LYS A 193 -13.66 -2.85 -27.01
CA LYS A 193 -14.40 -3.98 -27.60
C LYS A 193 -13.74 -5.32 -27.27
N GLU A 194 -12.41 -5.34 -27.32
CA GLU A 194 -11.63 -6.55 -26.97
C GLU A 194 -11.78 -6.88 -25.49
N ASP A 195 -11.75 -5.88 -24.61
CA ASP A 195 -11.90 -6.07 -23.18
C ASP A 195 -13.30 -6.60 -22.83
N VAL A 196 -14.37 -5.98 -23.35
CA VAL A 196 -15.75 -6.47 -23.20
C VAL A 196 -15.88 -7.92 -23.67
N GLN A 197 -15.38 -8.22 -24.88
CA GLN A 197 -15.43 -9.59 -25.42
C GLN A 197 -14.72 -10.60 -24.51
N LYS A 198 -13.53 -10.27 -24.01
CA LYS A 198 -12.76 -11.16 -23.12
C LYS A 198 -13.49 -11.42 -21.82
N GLN A 199 -14.04 -10.38 -21.20
CA GLN A 199 -14.81 -10.53 -19.95
C GLN A 199 -16.07 -11.40 -20.16
N GLU A 200 -16.82 -11.21 -21.26
CA GLU A 200 -17.94 -12.05 -21.62
C GLU A 200 -17.55 -13.50 -21.90
N GLU A 201 -16.44 -13.73 -22.59
CA GLU A 201 -15.90 -15.07 -22.86
C GLU A 201 -15.50 -15.76 -21.57
N THR A 202 -14.87 -15.03 -20.64
CA THR A 202 -14.51 -15.54 -19.31
C THR A 202 -15.75 -15.89 -18.50
N ALA A 203 -16.77 -15.01 -18.49
CA ALA A 203 -18.04 -15.29 -17.82
C ALA A 203 -18.66 -16.60 -18.33
N ARG A 204 -18.78 -16.77 -19.66
CA ARG A 204 -19.32 -17.99 -20.28
C ARG A 204 -18.50 -19.23 -19.93
N ARG A 205 -17.17 -19.13 -19.92
CA ARG A 205 -16.25 -20.24 -19.60
C ARG A 205 -16.45 -20.73 -18.16
N HIS A 206 -16.73 -19.83 -17.22
CA HIS A 206 -17.03 -20.16 -15.82
C HIS A 206 -18.51 -20.44 -15.55
N GLY A 207 -19.36 -20.51 -16.60
CA GLY A 207 -20.78 -20.84 -16.48
C GLY A 207 -21.68 -19.70 -16.03
N PHE A 208 -21.21 -18.46 -16.08
CA PHE A 208 -22.01 -17.27 -15.81
C PHE A 208 -22.66 -16.73 -17.07
N SER A 209 -23.90 -16.25 -16.95
CA SER A 209 -24.63 -15.64 -18.05
C SER A 209 -24.29 -14.16 -18.28
N LYS A 210 -23.76 -13.48 -17.25
CA LYS A 210 -23.41 -12.05 -17.24
C LYS A 210 -22.04 -11.81 -16.62
N VAL A 211 -21.38 -10.74 -17.05
CA VAL A 211 -20.09 -10.30 -16.48
C VAL A 211 -20.27 -9.86 -15.02
N SER A 212 -21.39 -9.20 -14.67
CA SER A 212 -21.69 -8.83 -13.28
C SER A 212 -21.74 -10.04 -12.33
N GLN A 213 -22.20 -11.20 -12.79
CA GLN A 213 -22.20 -12.44 -12.01
C GLN A 213 -20.78 -13.01 -11.83
N LEU A 214 -19.98 -12.97 -12.89
CA LEU A 214 -18.56 -13.33 -12.84
C LEU A 214 -17.84 -12.47 -11.81
N LYS A 215 -17.94 -11.14 -11.93
CA LYS A 215 -17.27 -10.17 -11.07
C LYS A 215 -17.71 -10.28 -9.61
N LEU A 216 -18.99 -10.50 -9.35
CA LEU A 216 -19.49 -10.79 -8.01
C LEU A 216 -18.88 -12.09 -7.43
N ALA A 217 -18.74 -13.14 -8.24
CA ALA A 217 -18.12 -14.38 -7.78
C ALA A 217 -16.64 -14.17 -7.43
N VAL A 218 -15.91 -13.39 -8.24
CA VAL A 218 -14.54 -12.97 -7.96
C VAL A 218 -14.48 -12.13 -6.67
N ALA A 219 -15.32 -11.10 -6.53
CA ALA A 219 -15.38 -10.26 -5.33
C ALA A 219 -15.63 -11.08 -4.05
N LYS A 220 -16.50 -12.09 -4.11
CA LYS A 220 -16.73 -13.03 -2.99
C LYS A 220 -15.49 -13.86 -2.66
N LYS A 221 -14.73 -14.32 -3.66
CA LYS A 221 -13.46 -15.03 -3.43
C LYS A 221 -12.41 -14.14 -2.77
N ILE A 222 -12.33 -12.89 -3.19
CA ILE A 222 -11.44 -11.89 -2.57
C ILE A 222 -11.89 -11.60 -1.13
N ARG A 223 -13.19 -11.45 -0.89
CA ARG A 223 -13.73 -11.30 0.47
C ARG A 223 -13.34 -12.49 1.36
N ASP A 224 -13.49 -13.71 0.86
CA ASP A 224 -13.16 -14.92 1.60
C ASP A 224 -11.64 -15.02 1.87
N PHE A 225 -10.79 -14.56 0.95
CA PHE A 225 -9.34 -14.43 1.13
C PHE A 225 -9.01 -13.47 2.29
N VAL A 226 -9.60 -12.28 2.32
CA VAL A 226 -9.41 -11.33 3.41
C VAL A 226 -9.92 -11.91 4.74
N ALA A 227 -11.12 -12.50 4.74
CA ALA A 227 -11.67 -13.15 5.93
C ALA A 227 -10.76 -14.25 6.49
N GLY A 228 -10.03 -14.95 5.62
CA GLY A 228 -9.07 -15.99 5.96
C GLY A 228 -7.73 -15.47 6.52
N GLY A 229 -7.46 -14.18 6.43
CA GLY A 229 -6.21 -13.56 6.92
C GLY A 229 -5.35 -12.92 5.84
N GLY A 230 -5.85 -12.80 4.62
CA GLY A 230 -5.19 -12.08 3.53
C GLY A 230 -5.29 -10.56 3.69
N TYR A 231 -4.43 -9.85 2.97
CA TYR A 231 -4.38 -8.38 2.96
C TYR A 231 -4.79 -7.86 1.59
N LEU A 232 -5.77 -6.96 1.57
CA LEU A 232 -6.28 -6.32 0.36
C LEU A 232 -5.85 -4.86 0.32
N PHE A 233 -5.26 -4.43 -0.78
CA PHE A 233 -5.00 -3.02 -1.08
C PHE A 233 -5.69 -2.65 -2.39
N ALA A 234 -6.52 -1.61 -2.37
CA ALA A 234 -7.24 -1.17 -3.56
C ALA A 234 -7.12 0.33 -3.79
N MET A 235 -7.02 0.71 -5.07
CA MET A 235 -6.95 2.10 -5.53
C MET A 235 -7.90 2.35 -6.69
N CYS A 236 -8.01 3.60 -7.09
CA CYS A 236 -8.78 4.09 -8.24
C CYS A 236 -10.24 3.64 -8.18
N SER A 237 -10.76 2.93 -9.20
CA SER A 237 -12.15 2.46 -9.25
C SER A 237 -12.41 1.13 -8.52
N ALA A 238 -11.37 0.44 -8.07
CA ALA A 238 -11.57 -0.83 -7.40
C ALA A 238 -12.26 -0.71 -6.03
N PRO A 239 -11.96 0.27 -5.16
CA PRO A 239 -12.58 0.37 -3.82
C PRO A 239 -14.10 0.42 -3.83
N ASP A 240 -14.69 1.32 -4.57
CA ASP A 240 -16.14 1.50 -4.60
C ASP A 240 -16.83 0.42 -5.42
N SER A 241 -16.33 0.09 -6.62
CA SER A 241 -16.92 -0.95 -7.46
C SER A 241 -16.93 -2.33 -6.81
N TYR A 242 -15.92 -2.64 -6.00
CA TYR A 242 -15.85 -3.87 -5.20
C TYR A 242 -16.96 -3.94 -4.14
N ASP A 243 -17.09 -2.89 -3.32
CA ASP A 243 -18.14 -2.81 -2.30
C ASP A 243 -19.53 -2.78 -2.92
N ILE A 244 -19.71 -2.07 -4.05
CA ILE A 244 -20.97 -2.03 -4.81
C ILE A 244 -21.34 -3.44 -5.29
N ALA A 245 -20.40 -4.20 -5.85
CA ALA A 245 -20.66 -5.57 -6.28
C ALA A 245 -21.11 -6.47 -5.13
N LEU A 246 -20.49 -6.35 -3.97
CA LEU A 246 -20.88 -7.09 -2.76
C LEU A 246 -22.26 -6.66 -2.24
N ALA A 247 -22.56 -5.36 -2.25
CA ALA A 247 -23.88 -4.83 -1.83
C ALA A 247 -25.01 -5.27 -2.77
N ALA A 248 -24.70 -5.42 -4.05
CA ALA A 248 -25.65 -5.80 -5.09
C ALA A 248 -25.82 -7.34 -5.25
N ASP A 249 -25.40 -8.13 -4.27
CA ASP A 249 -25.54 -9.60 -4.34
C ASP A 249 -26.99 -10.04 -4.58
N GLY A 250 -27.20 -10.70 -5.72
CA GLY A 250 -28.54 -11.15 -6.18
C GLY A 250 -29.41 -10.06 -6.79
N LEU A 251 -28.91 -8.84 -6.94
CA LEU A 251 -29.59 -7.71 -7.56
C LEU A 251 -29.04 -7.44 -8.96
N ASP A 252 -29.83 -6.70 -9.76
CA ASP A 252 -29.44 -6.23 -11.08
C ASP A 252 -29.25 -4.72 -11.06
N ILE A 253 -27.99 -4.28 -11.30
CA ILE A 253 -27.61 -2.86 -11.35
C ILE A 253 -27.01 -2.45 -12.70
N CYS A 254 -27.00 -3.36 -13.69
CA CYS A 254 -26.49 -3.10 -15.02
C CYS A 254 -27.61 -2.68 -15.97
N ASP A 255 -27.38 -1.56 -16.67
CA ASP A 255 -28.27 -1.15 -17.75
C ASP A 255 -28.19 -2.11 -18.94
N VAL A 256 -29.24 -2.21 -19.71
CA VAL A 256 -29.35 -3.05 -20.93
C VAL A 256 -28.20 -2.85 -21.91
N MET A 257 -27.55 -1.69 -21.88
CA MET A 257 -26.37 -1.37 -22.72
C MET A 257 -25.14 -2.20 -22.34
N PHE A 258 -25.08 -2.71 -21.10
CA PHE A 258 -23.93 -3.48 -20.61
C PHE A 258 -24.14 -4.98 -20.70
N ASP A 259 -25.33 -5.48 -20.39
CA ASP A 259 -25.56 -6.91 -20.25
C ASP A 259 -26.74 -7.49 -21.10
N GLY A 260 -27.44 -6.62 -21.84
CA GLY A 260 -28.43 -7.00 -22.84
C GLY A 260 -29.86 -7.21 -22.30
N ASP A 261 -30.12 -7.08 -21.00
CA ASP A 261 -31.47 -7.10 -20.44
C ASP A 261 -31.78 -5.86 -19.55
N ALA A 262 -33.05 -5.65 -19.26
CA ALA A 262 -33.47 -4.50 -18.48
C ALA A 262 -33.30 -4.74 -16.99
N ILE A 263 -32.81 -3.70 -16.26
CA ILE A 263 -32.70 -3.72 -14.80
C ILE A 263 -34.09 -4.07 -14.20
N ARG A 264 -34.08 -4.97 -13.24
CA ARG A 264 -35.31 -5.31 -12.51
C ARG A 264 -35.75 -4.11 -11.64
N PRO A 265 -37.00 -3.65 -11.75
CA PRO A 265 -37.48 -2.50 -10.98
C PRO A 265 -37.26 -2.67 -9.48
N GLY A 266 -36.61 -1.68 -8.86
CA GLY A 266 -36.36 -1.63 -7.43
C GLY A 266 -35.08 -2.31 -6.97
N ASP A 267 -34.36 -3.04 -7.82
CA ASP A 267 -33.08 -3.68 -7.43
C ASP A 267 -32.02 -2.66 -6.99
N PRO A 268 -31.75 -1.55 -7.71
CA PRO A 268 -30.75 -0.57 -7.29
C PRO A 268 -31.00 0.10 -5.92
N GLN A 269 -32.22 0.02 -5.38
CA GLN A 269 -32.62 0.56 -4.09
C GLN A 269 -32.55 -0.46 -2.95
N ARG A 270 -32.16 -1.72 -3.22
CA ARG A 270 -32.18 -2.83 -2.25
C ARG A 270 -30.80 -3.32 -1.86
N LEU A 271 -29.79 -2.47 -2.03
CA LEU A 271 -28.41 -2.80 -1.71
C LEU A 271 -28.26 -3.27 -0.26
N ASN A 272 -27.46 -4.30 -0.04
CA ASN A 272 -27.14 -4.78 1.30
C ASN A 272 -25.75 -4.30 1.74
N TYR A 273 -25.69 -3.19 2.42
CA TYR A 273 -24.45 -2.57 2.88
C TYR A 273 -23.70 -3.39 3.95
N ASP A 274 -24.34 -4.37 4.61
CA ASP A 274 -23.66 -5.27 5.54
C ASP A 274 -22.60 -6.14 4.85
N ASN A 275 -22.72 -6.33 3.54
CA ASN A 275 -21.75 -7.05 2.74
C ASN A 275 -20.50 -6.23 2.40
N CYS A 276 -20.58 -4.90 2.47
CA CYS A 276 -19.49 -3.98 2.13
C CYS A 276 -18.40 -3.96 3.18
N PHE A 277 -17.18 -3.68 2.75
CA PHE A 277 -16.05 -3.45 3.64
C PHE A 277 -16.10 -2.03 4.22
N ALA A 278 -16.13 -1.02 3.36
CA ALA A 278 -15.91 0.37 3.73
C ALA A 278 -17.16 1.23 3.75
N PHE A 279 -18.15 0.97 2.85
CA PHE A 279 -19.18 1.95 2.54
C PHE A 279 -20.59 1.52 2.94
N THR A 280 -21.45 2.50 3.22
CA THR A 280 -22.88 2.33 3.59
C THR A 280 -23.72 3.47 3.03
N ASP A 281 -25.02 3.25 2.87
CA ASP A 281 -26.04 4.26 2.53
C ASP A 281 -25.83 5.00 1.20
N PHE A 282 -24.91 4.54 0.36
CA PHE A 282 -24.65 5.09 -0.97
C PHE A 282 -25.72 4.69 -1.98
N THR A 283 -25.77 5.44 -3.07
CA THR A 283 -26.62 5.12 -4.23
C THR A 283 -25.77 4.79 -5.45
N VAL A 284 -26.23 3.82 -6.27
CA VAL A 284 -25.54 3.45 -7.50
C VAL A 284 -26.14 4.17 -8.70
N SER A 285 -25.29 4.64 -9.60
CA SER A 285 -25.71 5.12 -10.91
C SER A 285 -25.79 3.96 -11.90
N THR A 286 -27.02 3.69 -12.38
CA THR A 286 -27.27 2.73 -13.44
C THR A 286 -27.28 3.37 -14.82
N ASN A 287 -27.15 4.69 -14.91
CA ASN A 287 -27.16 5.43 -16.16
C ASN A 287 -25.84 5.21 -16.94
N PRO A 288 -25.88 4.61 -18.15
CA PRO A 288 -24.66 4.38 -18.95
C PRO A 288 -24.03 5.67 -19.48
N GLN A 289 -24.72 6.83 -19.39
CA GLN A 289 -24.17 8.15 -19.79
C GLN A 289 -23.36 8.82 -18.67
N GLU A 290 -23.44 8.33 -17.43
CA GLU A 290 -22.65 8.80 -16.30
C GLU A 290 -21.37 8.00 -16.18
N TYR A 291 -20.27 8.66 -15.81
CA TYR A 291 -18.98 8.00 -15.64
C TYR A 291 -18.82 7.39 -14.26
N GLU A 292 -19.42 8.03 -13.28
CA GLU A 292 -19.39 7.59 -11.88
C GLU A 292 -20.28 6.35 -11.69
N VAL A 293 -19.82 5.40 -10.89
CA VAL A 293 -20.57 4.20 -10.55
C VAL A 293 -21.53 4.46 -9.39
N SER A 294 -21.16 5.36 -8.48
CA SER A 294 -21.95 5.71 -7.30
C SER A 294 -21.67 7.14 -6.83
N ASP A 295 -22.38 7.57 -5.79
CA ASP A 295 -22.14 8.81 -5.07
C ASP A 295 -21.07 8.70 -3.94
N ILE A 296 -20.40 7.57 -3.82
CA ILE A 296 -19.21 7.41 -2.97
C ILE A 296 -18.08 8.29 -3.49
N ASP A 297 -17.84 8.27 -4.81
CA ASP A 297 -16.81 9.09 -5.44
C ASP A 297 -17.17 10.57 -5.47
N VAL A 298 -16.23 11.40 -5.11
CA VAL A 298 -16.39 12.85 -5.04
C VAL A 298 -15.94 13.59 -6.29
N THR A 299 -15.43 12.93 -7.32
CA THR A 299 -14.77 13.55 -8.49
C THR A 299 -15.63 14.64 -9.12
N GLU A 300 -16.88 14.37 -9.45
CA GLU A 300 -17.78 15.33 -10.09
C GLU A 300 -18.39 16.36 -9.11
N THR A 301 -18.42 16.05 -7.81
CA THR A 301 -19.00 16.93 -6.79
C THR A 301 -18.00 17.90 -6.20
N ARG A 302 -16.70 17.73 -6.46
CA ARG A 302 -15.63 18.59 -5.95
C ARG A 302 -15.74 20.03 -6.46
N PRO A 303 -15.44 21.05 -5.64
CA PRO A 303 -15.39 22.42 -6.09
C PRO A 303 -14.40 22.61 -7.24
N LYS A 304 -14.79 23.34 -8.29
CA LYS A 304 -13.92 23.64 -9.46
C LYS A 304 -12.65 24.42 -9.10
N SER A 305 -12.57 24.98 -7.90
CA SER A 305 -11.37 25.65 -7.37
C SER A 305 -10.28 24.68 -6.91
N VAL A 306 -10.63 23.42 -6.68
CA VAL A 306 -9.64 22.38 -6.32
C VAL A 306 -8.87 21.98 -7.57
N LYS A 307 -7.55 22.08 -7.49
CA LYS A 307 -6.61 21.80 -8.58
C LYS A 307 -5.33 21.23 -8.01
N GLU A 308 -4.48 20.67 -8.84
CA GLU A 308 -3.18 20.10 -8.48
C GLU A 308 -2.38 20.93 -7.45
N GLY A 309 -2.30 22.25 -7.62
CA GLY A 309 -1.51 23.12 -6.74
C GLY A 309 -2.11 23.36 -5.35
N ASN A 310 -3.36 22.94 -5.09
CA ASN A 310 -4.06 23.15 -3.82
C ASN A 310 -4.88 21.94 -3.35
N ASP A 311 -4.75 20.80 -4.03
CA ASP A 311 -5.33 19.53 -3.59
C ASP A 311 -4.33 18.82 -2.68
N PHE A 312 -4.67 18.68 -1.41
CA PHE A 312 -3.87 17.99 -0.41
C PHE A 312 -4.79 17.26 0.57
N PHE A 313 -4.26 16.22 1.18
CA PHE A 313 -4.89 15.57 2.32
C PHE A 313 -3.87 15.41 3.47
N LEU A 314 -4.37 15.32 4.70
CA LEU A 314 -3.57 15.21 5.90
C LEU A 314 -3.54 13.75 6.37
N LEU A 315 -2.36 13.19 6.61
CA LEU A 315 -2.19 11.90 7.30
C LEU A 315 -2.37 12.08 8.80
N PHE A 316 -3.14 11.19 9.41
CA PHE A 316 -3.33 11.16 10.85
C PHE A 316 -2.14 10.51 11.57
N ASP A 317 -1.94 10.96 12.80
CA ASP A 317 -0.98 10.36 13.72
C ASP A 317 -1.68 9.31 14.57
N PHE A 318 -1.06 8.13 14.64
CA PHE A 318 -1.52 7.02 15.46
C PHE A 318 -0.51 6.68 16.55
N SER A 319 -0.95 5.97 17.57
CA SER A 319 -0.06 5.49 18.61
C SER A 319 0.71 4.26 18.15
N ALA A 320 2.02 4.38 18.00
CA ALA A 320 2.85 3.26 17.61
C ALA A 320 2.75 2.05 18.59
N LYS A 321 2.39 2.33 19.84
CA LYS A 321 2.28 1.32 20.91
C LYS A 321 0.91 0.65 20.97
N TRP A 322 -0.17 1.38 20.63
CA TRP A 322 -1.55 0.91 20.75
C TRP A 322 -2.19 0.62 19.40
N ASP A 323 -1.82 1.36 18.37
CA ASP A 323 -2.37 1.27 17.01
C ASP A 323 -1.24 0.95 15.99
N PRO A 324 -0.53 -0.17 16.14
CA PRO A 324 0.66 -0.44 15.32
C PRO A 324 0.34 -0.57 13.82
N VAL A 325 -0.81 -1.12 13.45
CA VAL A 325 -1.19 -1.29 12.04
C VAL A 325 -1.46 0.07 11.37
N PRO A 326 -2.36 0.93 11.85
CA PRO A 326 -2.51 2.27 11.31
C PRO A 326 -1.20 3.07 11.32
N THR A 327 -0.37 2.92 12.36
CA THR A 327 0.93 3.59 12.43
C THR A 327 1.88 3.12 11.32
N MET A 328 1.97 1.82 11.03
CA MET A 328 2.78 1.31 9.90
C MET A 328 2.28 1.86 8.57
N LEU A 329 0.97 1.89 8.36
CA LEU A 329 0.34 2.35 7.12
C LEU A 329 0.56 3.86 6.89
N THR A 330 0.69 4.66 7.95
CA THR A 330 0.89 6.11 7.87
C THR A 330 2.33 6.57 8.05
N GLN A 331 3.32 5.65 8.05
CA GLN A 331 4.73 6.05 8.09
C GLN A 331 5.09 6.87 6.86
N CYS A 332 5.44 8.14 7.07
CA CYS A 332 5.84 9.04 6.00
C CYS A 332 6.77 10.13 6.55
N HIS A 333 7.63 10.69 5.70
CA HIS A 333 8.45 11.85 6.02
C HIS A 333 7.66 13.16 5.88
N GLU A 334 6.53 13.12 5.18
CA GLU A 334 5.58 14.23 5.04
C GLU A 334 4.22 13.85 5.62
N LYS A 335 3.54 14.81 6.24
CA LYS A 335 2.18 14.64 6.78
C LYS A 335 1.11 15.21 5.85
N LEU A 336 1.45 16.23 5.09
CA LEU A 336 0.57 16.83 4.10
C LEU A 336 0.93 16.25 2.74
N ILE A 337 0.05 15.40 2.23
CA ILE A 337 0.26 14.65 1.00
C ILE A 337 -0.46 15.36 -0.15
N LYS A 338 0.19 15.50 -1.30
CA LYS A 338 -0.48 15.97 -2.52
C LYS A 338 -1.65 15.06 -2.87
N GLY A 339 -2.78 15.65 -3.20
CA GLY A 339 -3.91 14.93 -3.78
C GLY A 339 -3.65 14.58 -5.24
N PHE A 340 -4.31 13.56 -5.70
CA PHE A 340 -4.31 13.12 -7.10
C PHE A 340 -5.70 12.55 -7.43
N MET A 341 -6.04 12.57 -8.71
CA MET A 341 -7.34 12.12 -9.17
C MET A 341 -7.27 10.67 -9.65
N GLY A 342 -8.42 10.06 -9.75
CA GLY A 342 -8.61 8.75 -10.33
C GLY A 342 -10.03 8.61 -10.82
N GLN A 343 -10.44 7.44 -11.24
CA GLN A 343 -11.85 7.16 -11.54
C GLN A 343 -12.68 7.28 -10.25
N THR A 344 -12.11 6.86 -9.10
CA THR A 344 -12.58 7.27 -7.77
C THR A 344 -11.48 8.06 -7.11
N THR A 345 -11.64 9.38 -7.05
CA THR A 345 -10.61 10.30 -6.55
C THR A 345 -10.49 10.27 -5.03
N ALA A 346 -11.61 10.23 -4.33
CA ALA A 346 -11.73 10.18 -2.89
C ALA A 346 -13.14 9.71 -2.50
N PHE A 347 -13.32 9.42 -1.22
CA PHE A 347 -14.57 8.90 -0.69
C PHE A 347 -15.33 9.99 0.08
N ASP A 348 -16.60 10.19 -0.24
CA ASP A 348 -17.46 11.08 0.54
C ASP A 348 -17.62 10.51 1.96
N LYS A 349 -17.24 11.29 2.97
CA LYS A 349 -17.29 10.89 4.38
C LYS A 349 -18.66 10.41 4.86
N ARG A 350 -19.72 10.87 4.22
CA ARG A 350 -21.10 10.48 4.57
C ARG A 350 -21.35 8.99 4.38
N PHE A 351 -20.63 8.38 3.45
CA PHE A 351 -20.82 6.97 3.08
C PHE A 351 -19.77 6.04 3.68
N VAL A 352 -18.76 6.56 4.36
CA VAL A 352 -17.76 5.73 5.04
C VAL A 352 -18.35 5.19 6.35
N LYS A 353 -18.29 3.88 6.57
CA LYS A 353 -18.82 3.23 7.79
C LYS A 353 -18.10 3.74 9.05
N PRO A 354 -18.80 3.90 10.17
CA PRO A 354 -18.19 4.36 11.45
C PRO A 354 -17.11 3.41 12.02
N THR A 355 -17.04 2.17 11.54
CA THR A 355 -16.04 1.17 11.95
C THR A 355 -14.74 1.28 11.19
N VAL A 356 -14.68 2.10 10.15
CA VAL A 356 -13.52 2.30 9.29
C VAL A 356 -12.54 3.24 9.98
N VAL A 357 -11.25 2.92 9.92
CA VAL A 357 -10.17 3.78 10.39
C VAL A 357 -9.74 4.70 9.25
N VAL A 358 -9.95 5.99 9.41
CA VAL A 358 -9.46 7.00 8.46
C VAL A 358 -7.99 7.25 8.74
N LEU A 359 -7.13 6.98 7.77
CA LEU A 359 -5.69 7.15 7.81
C LEU A 359 -5.26 8.54 7.30
N GLY A 360 -6.05 9.12 6.39
CA GLY A 360 -5.81 10.44 5.86
C GLY A 360 -7.04 11.03 5.16
N ASP A 361 -7.27 12.34 5.36
CA ASP A 361 -8.46 13.01 4.88
C ASP A 361 -8.20 14.44 4.37
N ASN A 362 -9.19 14.98 3.66
CA ASN A 362 -9.35 16.40 3.43
C ASN A 362 -10.65 16.88 4.14
N ALA A 363 -10.52 17.26 5.40
CA ALA A 363 -11.66 17.67 6.23
C ALA A 363 -12.42 18.87 5.65
N ALA A 364 -11.72 19.79 4.96
CA ALA A 364 -12.33 20.98 4.37
C ALA A 364 -13.28 20.66 3.20
N LEU A 365 -13.01 19.57 2.50
CA LEU A 365 -13.84 19.08 1.40
C LEU A 365 -14.83 17.98 1.84
N GLY A 366 -14.70 17.46 3.06
CA GLY A 366 -15.51 16.33 3.52
C GLY A 366 -15.15 15.00 2.84
N GLU A 367 -13.89 14.84 2.48
CA GLU A 367 -13.37 13.70 1.72
C GLU A 367 -12.42 12.85 2.57
N ASP A 368 -12.61 11.53 2.59
CA ASP A 368 -11.60 10.58 3.07
C ASP A 368 -10.79 10.07 1.86
N ARG A 369 -9.46 10.07 2.00
CA ARG A 369 -8.53 9.72 0.93
C ARG A 369 -7.88 8.35 1.12
N TYR A 370 -7.63 7.99 2.35
CA TYR A 370 -6.90 6.80 2.72
C TYR A 370 -7.57 6.19 3.94
N ILE A 371 -8.13 5.00 3.79
CA ILE A 371 -8.96 4.34 4.81
C ILE A 371 -8.57 2.88 4.96
N HIS A 372 -8.81 2.33 6.15
CA HIS A 372 -8.40 0.98 6.55
C HIS A 372 -9.45 0.32 7.42
N GLY A 373 -9.51 -1.01 7.38
CA GLY A 373 -10.35 -1.80 8.28
C GLY A 373 -9.97 -3.26 8.35
N ASP A 374 -10.57 -3.92 9.32
CA ASP A 374 -10.47 -5.36 9.52
C ASP A 374 -11.64 -6.07 8.83
N PHE A 375 -11.41 -7.28 8.34
CA PHE A 375 -12.46 -8.19 7.92
C PHE A 375 -12.08 -9.63 8.22
N GLY A 376 -12.79 -10.27 9.16
CA GLY A 376 -12.43 -11.61 9.63
C GLY A 376 -11.06 -11.63 10.30
N ASN A 377 -10.11 -12.36 9.74
CA ASN A 377 -8.73 -12.46 10.25
C ASN A 377 -7.73 -11.58 9.49
N GLY A 378 -8.17 -10.92 8.42
CA GLY A 378 -7.34 -10.11 7.54
C GLY A 378 -7.67 -8.63 7.60
N PHE A 379 -7.02 -7.87 6.72
CA PHE A 379 -7.11 -6.42 6.66
C PHE A 379 -7.34 -5.96 5.23
N TRP A 380 -7.93 -4.78 5.10
CA TRP A 380 -8.06 -4.11 3.82
C TRP A 380 -7.70 -2.62 3.96
N THR A 381 -7.22 -2.04 2.88
CA THR A 381 -6.88 -0.63 2.80
C THR A 381 -7.31 -0.10 1.44
N PHE A 382 -8.05 1.01 1.42
CA PHE A 382 -8.46 1.70 0.21
C PHE A 382 -7.82 3.07 0.13
N PHE A 383 -7.26 3.39 -1.04
CA PHE A 383 -6.57 4.65 -1.29
C PHE A 383 -7.19 5.31 -2.53
N GLY A 384 -7.83 6.47 -2.36
CA GLY A 384 -8.47 7.20 -3.44
C GLY A 384 -7.47 7.83 -4.40
N GLY A 385 -7.76 7.76 -5.69
CA GLY A 385 -6.92 8.27 -6.77
C GLY A 385 -6.15 7.18 -7.50
N HIS A 386 -5.51 7.56 -8.63
CA HIS A 386 -4.85 6.64 -9.54
C HIS A 386 -3.33 6.63 -9.37
N ASP A 387 -2.66 7.75 -9.56
CA ASP A 387 -1.21 7.88 -9.50
C ASP A 387 -0.78 9.09 -8.65
N PRO A 388 -0.01 8.88 -7.57
CA PRO A 388 0.41 9.95 -6.67
C PRO A 388 1.22 11.09 -7.30
N GLU A 389 1.87 10.87 -8.44
CA GLU A 389 2.72 11.87 -9.10
C GLU A 389 2.17 12.32 -10.46
N ASP A 390 1.10 11.71 -10.94
CA ASP A 390 0.31 12.18 -12.07
C ASP A 390 -1.08 12.63 -11.59
N TYR A 391 -1.25 13.95 -11.40
CA TYR A 391 -2.45 14.51 -10.79
C TYR A 391 -3.75 14.09 -11.48
N ARG A 392 -3.74 14.00 -12.82
CA ARG A 392 -4.91 13.62 -13.62
C ARG A 392 -4.52 12.64 -14.72
N HIS A 393 -4.26 11.44 -14.35
CA HIS A 393 -3.96 10.38 -15.30
C HIS A 393 -5.14 10.13 -16.25
N LEU A 394 -4.87 10.18 -17.56
CA LEU A 394 -5.86 9.96 -18.60
C LEU A 394 -5.52 8.70 -19.40
N VAL A 395 -6.56 8.12 -20.01
CA VAL A 395 -6.39 6.98 -20.91
C VAL A 395 -5.43 7.32 -22.05
N GLY A 396 -4.29 6.65 -22.11
CA GLY A 396 -3.24 6.83 -23.10
C GLY A 396 -2.09 7.74 -22.67
N ASP A 397 -2.09 8.25 -21.43
CA ASP A 397 -0.96 8.97 -20.88
C ASP A 397 0.24 8.02 -20.70
N GLN A 398 1.45 8.59 -20.66
CA GLN A 398 2.65 7.82 -20.43
C GLN A 398 2.76 7.47 -18.92
N PRO A 399 3.31 6.30 -18.58
CA PRO A 399 3.58 5.96 -17.19
C PRO A 399 4.49 6.97 -16.50
N THR A 400 4.25 7.19 -15.20
CA THR A 400 5.10 8.05 -14.36
C THR A 400 6.53 7.52 -14.29
N ASP A 401 7.51 8.40 -14.52
CA ASP A 401 8.93 8.08 -14.35
C ASP A 401 9.35 8.25 -12.88
N LEU A 402 9.39 7.16 -12.13
CA LEU A 402 9.74 7.16 -10.71
C LEU A 402 11.21 7.50 -10.40
N GLU A 403 12.10 7.51 -11.39
CA GLU A 403 13.45 8.08 -11.20
C GLU A 403 13.40 9.60 -10.94
N MET A 404 12.34 10.27 -11.38
CA MET A 404 12.09 11.68 -11.09
C MET A 404 11.44 11.90 -9.72
N HIS A 405 10.89 10.84 -9.09
CA HIS A 405 10.09 10.88 -7.86
C HIS A 405 10.56 9.88 -6.80
N PRO A 406 11.88 9.71 -6.54
CA PRO A 406 12.41 8.66 -5.64
C PRO A 406 11.94 8.82 -4.19
N ASN A 407 11.43 9.98 -3.84
CA ASN A 407 11.00 10.35 -2.50
C ASN A 407 9.49 10.66 -2.43
N SER A 408 8.70 10.21 -3.40
CA SER A 408 7.25 10.45 -3.43
C SER A 408 6.55 9.97 -2.15
N PRO A 409 5.89 10.87 -1.40
CA PRO A 409 5.13 10.49 -0.21
C PRO A 409 3.95 9.57 -0.53
N GLY A 410 3.23 9.83 -1.63
CA GLY A 410 2.07 9.03 -2.04
C GLY A 410 2.46 7.59 -2.40
N TYR A 411 3.50 7.41 -3.20
CA TYR A 411 4.03 6.07 -3.51
C TYR A 411 4.60 5.36 -2.29
N ARG A 412 5.13 6.11 -1.34
CA ARG A 412 5.58 5.55 -0.08
C ARG A 412 4.42 4.94 0.73
N LEU A 413 3.23 5.56 0.73
CA LEU A 413 2.05 4.99 1.38
C LEU A 413 1.64 3.65 0.75
N ILE A 414 1.78 3.51 -0.57
CA ILE A 414 1.57 2.22 -1.25
C ILE A 414 2.54 1.17 -0.70
N LEU A 415 3.83 1.49 -0.61
CA LEU A 415 4.86 0.54 -0.14
C LEU A 415 4.74 0.19 1.34
N ASN A 416 4.16 1.06 2.18
CA ASN A 416 3.79 0.70 3.55
C ASN A 416 2.83 -0.50 3.56
N ASN A 417 1.83 -0.52 2.67
CA ASN A 417 0.89 -1.64 2.53
C ASN A 417 1.57 -2.95 2.11
N VAL A 418 2.65 -2.85 1.34
CA VAL A 418 3.42 -4.01 0.88
C VAL A 418 4.24 -4.64 2.01
N LEU A 419 4.80 -3.83 2.91
CA LEU A 419 5.67 -4.34 3.98
C LEU A 419 4.94 -4.68 5.28
N PHE A 420 3.82 -4.04 5.62
CA PHE A 420 3.18 -4.31 6.90
C PHE A 420 2.74 -5.77 7.09
N PRO A 421 2.38 -6.57 6.06
CA PRO A 421 2.09 -7.99 6.23
C PRO A 421 3.29 -8.83 6.72
N ALA A 422 4.52 -8.33 6.55
CA ALA A 422 5.74 -8.96 7.08
C ALA A 422 5.86 -8.82 8.61
N ALA A 423 5.07 -7.94 9.23
CA ALA A 423 5.16 -7.63 10.65
C ALA A 423 4.71 -8.79 11.53
N LYS A 424 5.51 -9.11 12.56
CA LYS A 424 5.15 -10.06 13.59
C LYS A 424 3.98 -9.52 14.40
N LYS A 425 2.90 -10.29 14.54
CA LYS A 425 1.79 -9.93 15.44
C LYS A 425 2.33 -9.66 16.85
N LYS A 426 2.21 -8.43 17.32
CA LYS A 426 2.55 -8.05 18.68
C LYS A 426 1.42 -8.49 19.61
N GLN A 427 1.75 -9.21 20.70
CA GLN A 427 0.79 -9.37 21.80
C GLN A 427 0.57 -7.98 22.39
N GLN A 428 -0.69 -7.53 22.42
CA GLN A 428 -1.03 -6.31 23.15
C GLN A 428 -0.58 -6.49 24.59
N LYS A 429 0.21 -5.54 25.08
CA LYS A 429 0.53 -5.47 26.50
C LYS A 429 -0.76 -5.08 27.22
N THR A 430 -1.34 -6.02 27.92
CA THR A 430 -2.44 -5.77 28.86
C THR A 430 -1.93 -5.00 30.08
#